data_794082cb99ad3bd4f9169a902d0e1515
#
_entry.id   794082cb99ad3bd4f9169a902d0e1515
#
_cell.length_a   1.000
_cell.length_b   1.000
_cell.length_c   1.000
_cell.angle_alpha   90.00
_cell.angle_beta   90.00
_cell.angle_gamma   90.00
#
_symmetry.space_group_name_H-M   'P 1'
#
loop_
_entity.id
_entity.type
_entity.pdbx_description
1 polymer ?
#
loop_
_entity_poly.entity_id
_entity_poly.type
_entity_poly.pdbx_seq_one_letter_code
_entity_poly.pdbx_strand_id
1 'polypeptide(L)'
;MVIDDSNTIRRSAEIFLVQAGCQVVLAEDGFDALAKIADHQPSVIFCDIMMPRLDGYQTCSLIKKNARFKATPVIMLSSKDGLFDRAR
;
A
#
# COMPACT_ATOMS: atom_id res chain seq x y z
N MET A 1 0.60 2.70 5.34
CA MET A 1 1.41 1.61 4.73
C MET A 1 1.65 1.93 3.28
N VAL A 2 2.86 1.69 2.80
CA VAL A 2 3.21 1.87 1.39
C VAL A 2 3.61 0.51 0.83
N ILE A 3 2.90 0.05 -0.21
CA ILE A 3 3.11 -1.24 -0.85
C ILE A 3 3.58 -0.99 -2.27
N ASP A 4 4.83 -1.30 -2.56
CA ASP A 4 5.42 -1.10 -3.88
C ASP A 4 6.61 -2.04 -4.02
N ASP A 5 6.77 -2.64 -5.20
CA ASP A 5 7.90 -3.52 -5.46
C ASP A 5 9.20 -2.77 -5.78
N SER A 6 9.11 -1.46 -6.01
CA SER A 6 10.28 -0.62 -6.25
C SER A 6 10.85 -0.09 -4.95
N ASN A 7 12.10 -0.43 -4.67
CA ASN A 7 12.80 0.06 -3.49
C ASN A 7 12.94 1.58 -3.52
N THR A 8 13.18 2.15 -4.70
CA THR A 8 13.30 3.60 -4.88
C THR A 8 11.99 4.31 -4.55
N ILE A 9 10.86 3.79 -5.04
CA ILE A 9 9.55 4.37 -4.78
C ILE A 9 9.19 4.26 -3.30
N ARG A 10 9.43 3.10 -2.68
CA ARG A 10 9.15 2.94 -1.25
C ARG A 10 9.94 3.93 -0.41
N ARG A 11 11.23 4.10 -0.72
CA ARG A 11 12.10 5.01 0.03
C ARG A 11 11.65 6.46 -0.12
N SER A 12 11.31 6.86 -1.34
CA SER A 12 10.83 8.23 -1.61
C SER A 12 9.53 8.52 -0.87
N ALA A 13 8.59 7.58 -0.90
CA ALA A 13 7.32 7.72 -0.20
C ALA A 13 7.54 7.79 1.31
N GLU A 14 8.42 6.96 1.84
CA GLU A 14 8.75 6.96 3.27
C GLU A 14 9.28 8.32 3.71
N ILE A 15 10.25 8.87 2.99
CA ILE A 15 10.84 10.16 3.32
C ILE A 15 9.77 11.25 3.35
N PHE A 16 8.94 11.29 2.32
CA PHE A 16 7.87 12.28 2.20
C PHE A 16 6.87 12.19 3.36
N LEU A 17 6.42 10.97 3.65
CA LEU A 17 5.39 10.76 4.67
C LEU A 17 5.92 10.97 6.07
N VAL A 18 7.17 10.60 6.34
CA VAL A 18 7.79 10.85 7.65
C VAL A 18 7.93 12.34 7.90
N GLN A 19 8.29 13.12 6.88
CA GLN A 19 8.36 14.57 6.98
C GLN A 19 6.99 15.19 7.27
N ALA A 20 5.92 14.55 6.80
CA ALA A 20 4.55 14.98 7.07
C ALA A 20 4.04 14.54 8.46
N GLY A 21 4.86 13.87 9.25
CA GLY A 21 4.49 13.45 10.59
C GLY A 21 3.85 12.06 10.68
N CYS A 22 3.91 11.28 9.61
CA CYS A 22 3.32 9.94 9.58
C CYS A 22 4.29 8.88 10.10
N GLN A 23 3.73 7.86 10.72
CA GLN A 23 4.46 6.61 10.96
C GLN A 23 4.25 5.73 9.73
N VAL A 24 5.34 5.25 9.15
CA VAL A 24 5.30 4.57 7.86
C VAL A 24 5.68 3.10 8.01
N VAL A 25 4.87 2.23 7.43
CA VAL A 25 5.16 0.80 7.29
C VAL A 25 5.32 0.51 5.81
N LEU A 26 6.41 -0.14 5.44
CA LEU A 26 6.72 -0.47 4.05
C LEU A 26 6.50 -1.95 3.79
N ALA A 27 5.94 -2.26 2.64
CA ALA A 27 5.79 -3.63 2.16
C ALA A 27 6.27 -3.71 0.71
N GLU A 28 7.02 -4.75 0.38
CA GLU A 28 7.62 -4.89 -0.94
C GLU A 28 6.69 -5.56 -1.96
N ASP A 29 5.65 -6.22 -1.50
CA ASP A 29 4.64 -6.84 -2.36
C ASP A 29 3.35 -7.07 -1.57
N GLY A 30 2.35 -7.66 -2.24
CA GLY A 30 1.06 -7.92 -1.62
C GLY A 30 1.13 -8.92 -0.49
N PHE A 31 1.96 -9.94 -0.61
CA PHE A 31 2.11 -10.96 0.44
C PHE A 31 2.76 -10.37 1.68
N ASP A 32 3.79 -9.55 1.50
CA ASP A 32 4.44 -8.85 2.61
C ASP A 32 3.47 -7.91 3.31
N ALA A 33 2.64 -7.20 2.54
CA ALA A 33 1.62 -6.34 3.10
C ALA A 33 0.61 -7.11 3.96
N LEU A 34 0.14 -8.25 3.49
CA LEU A 34 -0.79 -9.08 4.24
C LEU A 34 -0.17 -9.62 5.53
N ALA A 35 1.12 -9.92 5.50
CA ALA A 35 1.83 -10.38 6.68
C ALA A 35 1.98 -9.28 7.74
N LYS A 36 2.14 -8.04 7.32
CA LYS A 36 2.40 -6.90 8.22
C LYS A 36 1.16 -6.19 8.71
N ILE A 37 0.07 -6.24 7.96
CA ILE A 37 -1.07 -5.35 8.20
C ILE A 37 -1.73 -5.56 9.56
N ALA A 38 -1.80 -6.80 10.02
CA ALA A 38 -2.45 -7.12 11.29
C ALA A 38 -1.73 -6.49 12.47
N ASP A 39 -0.40 -6.42 12.42
CA ASP A 39 0.40 -5.89 13.52
C ASP A 39 0.46 -4.37 13.52
N HIS A 40 0.32 -3.74 12.36
CA HIS A 40 0.53 -2.30 12.21
C HIS A 40 -0.75 -1.49 12.07
N GLN A 41 -1.84 -2.10 11.65
CA GLN A 41 -3.18 -1.48 11.55
C GLN A 41 -3.14 -0.08 10.92
N PRO A 42 -2.73 0.03 9.65
CA PRO A 42 -2.54 1.34 9.02
C PRO A 42 -3.86 2.10 8.88
N SER A 43 -3.78 3.43 8.96
CA SER A 43 -4.92 4.32 8.75
C SER A 43 -5.21 4.54 7.28
N VAL A 44 -4.18 4.44 6.44
CA VAL A 44 -4.30 4.58 4.98
C VAL A 44 -3.23 3.71 4.34
N ILE A 45 -3.54 3.19 3.16
CA ILE A 45 -2.64 2.32 2.41
C ILE A 45 -2.45 2.90 1.02
N PHE A 46 -1.18 3.06 0.62
CA PHE A 46 -0.81 3.39 -0.76
C PHE A 46 -0.28 2.12 -1.39
N CYS A 47 -0.86 1.71 -2.50
CA CYS A 47 -0.54 0.42 -3.12
C CYS A 47 -0.27 0.59 -4.62
N ASP A 48 0.89 0.12 -5.07
CA ASP A 48 1.21 0.07 -6.49
C ASP A 48 0.28 -0.93 -7.19
N ILE A 49 -0.22 -0.56 -8.36
CA ILE A 49 -1.07 -1.43 -9.16
C ILE A 49 -0.25 -2.57 -9.77
N MET A 50 0.91 -2.22 -10.33
CA MET A 50 1.72 -3.15 -11.13
C MET A 50 2.76 -3.83 -10.25
N MET A 51 2.41 -4.96 -9.68
CA MET A 51 3.33 -5.76 -8.87
C MET A 51 3.30 -7.21 -9.34
N PRO A 52 4.45 -7.94 -9.24
CA PRO A 52 4.48 -9.35 -9.63
C PRO A 52 3.66 -10.21 -8.67
N ARG A 53 3.13 -11.31 -9.18
CA ARG A 53 2.36 -12.33 -8.46
C ARG A 53 1.00 -11.83 -7.99
N LEU A 54 0.96 -10.82 -7.15
CA LEU A 54 -0.27 -10.28 -6.57
C LEU A 54 -0.29 -8.77 -6.86
N ASP A 55 -1.12 -8.34 -7.83
CA ASP A 55 -1.19 -6.92 -8.19
C ASP A 55 -1.90 -6.10 -7.12
N GLY A 56 -1.94 -4.77 -7.33
CA GLY A 56 -2.54 -3.86 -6.36
C GLY A 56 -4.02 -4.11 -6.12
N TYR A 57 -4.77 -4.44 -7.15
CA TYR A 57 -6.20 -4.69 -7.01
C TYR A 57 -6.46 -5.99 -6.25
N GLN A 58 -5.68 -7.03 -6.53
CA GLN A 58 -5.78 -8.30 -5.81
C GLN A 58 -5.40 -8.12 -4.34
N THR A 59 -4.33 -7.39 -4.08
CA THR A 59 -3.88 -7.07 -2.72
C THR A 59 -4.96 -6.32 -1.95
N CYS A 60 -5.54 -5.28 -2.56
CA CYS A 60 -6.62 -4.51 -1.96
C CYS A 60 -7.82 -5.39 -1.64
N SER A 61 -8.21 -6.26 -2.57
CA SER A 61 -9.33 -7.17 -2.37
C SER A 61 -9.12 -8.06 -1.16
N LEU A 62 -7.92 -8.61 -1.01
CA LEU A 62 -7.60 -9.49 0.12
C LEU A 62 -7.59 -8.71 1.44
N ILE A 63 -7.07 -7.50 1.44
CA ILE A 63 -7.08 -6.64 2.62
C ILE A 63 -8.53 -6.34 3.05
N LYS A 64 -9.38 -5.99 2.10
CA LYS A 64 -10.76 -5.61 2.37
C LYS A 64 -11.65 -6.76 2.83
N LYS A 65 -11.23 -8.02 2.61
CA LYS A 65 -11.95 -9.18 3.15
C LYS A 65 -11.87 -9.27 4.65
N ASN A 66 -10.85 -8.68 5.27
CA ASN A 66 -10.75 -8.64 6.71
C ASN A 66 -11.60 -7.48 7.23
N ALA A 67 -12.56 -7.79 8.11
CA ALA A 67 -13.49 -6.79 8.65
C ALA A 67 -12.77 -5.63 9.33
N ARG A 68 -11.58 -5.87 9.91
CA ARG A 68 -10.79 -4.82 10.58
C ARG A 68 -10.32 -3.75 9.61
N PHE A 69 -10.13 -4.08 8.33
CA PHE A 69 -9.57 -3.19 7.33
C PHE A 69 -10.56 -2.82 6.24
N LYS A 70 -11.82 -3.23 6.38
CA LYS A 70 -12.83 -3.00 5.35
C LYS A 70 -13.03 -1.52 5.07
N ALA A 71 -12.94 -0.67 6.08
CA ALA A 71 -13.10 0.77 5.95
C ALA A 71 -11.78 1.52 5.74
N THR A 72 -10.63 0.84 5.76
CA THR A 72 -9.33 1.48 5.58
C THR A 72 -9.19 1.95 4.14
N PRO A 73 -8.93 3.25 3.89
CA PRO A 73 -8.75 3.74 2.52
C PRO A 73 -7.51 3.13 1.88
N VAL A 74 -7.65 2.67 0.65
CA VAL A 74 -6.53 2.19 -0.17
C VAL A 74 -6.45 3.07 -1.41
N ILE A 75 -5.31 3.71 -1.61
CA ILE A 75 -5.06 4.58 -2.75
C ILE A 75 -4.13 3.85 -3.69
N MET A 76 -4.59 3.59 -4.91
CA MET A 76 -3.78 2.93 -5.92
C MET A 76 -2.86 3.91 -6.61
N LEU A 77 -1.61 3.49 -6.80
CA LEU A 77 -0.61 4.29 -7.48
C LEU A 77 -0.36 3.68 -8.86
N SER A 78 -0.52 4.49 -9.90
CA SER A 78 -0.16 4.05 -11.24
C SER A 78 1.30 4.39 -11.48
N SER A 79 2.15 3.38 -11.53
CA SER A 79 3.58 3.59 -11.74
C SER A 79 3.93 4.01 -13.16
N LYS A 80 3.02 3.81 -14.11
CA LYS A 80 3.26 4.17 -15.52
C LYS A 80 3.12 5.67 -15.79
N ASP A 81 2.11 6.29 -15.20
CA ASP A 81 1.78 7.69 -15.48
C ASP A 81 1.76 8.56 -14.24
N GLY A 82 2.08 8.00 -13.08
CA GLY A 82 2.18 8.75 -11.82
C GLY A 82 0.86 9.23 -11.26
N LEU A 83 -0.26 8.74 -11.75
CA LEU A 83 -1.57 9.15 -11.27
C LEU A 83 -2.01 8.31 -10.09
N PHE A 84 -2.76 8.94 -9.20
CA PHE A 84 -3.42 8.26 -8.11
C PHE A 84 -4.77 7.75 -8.57
N ASP A 85 -5.11 6.53 -8.17
CA ASP A 85 -6.40 5.96 -8.43
C ASP A 85 -6.96 5.39 -7.12
N ARG A 86 -8.24 5.64 -6.85
CA ARG A 86 -8.88 5.13 -5.65
C ARG A 86 -9.36 3.71 -5.86
N ALA A 87 -9.12 2.86 -4.88
CA ALA A 87 -9.74 1.55 -4.83
C ALA A 87 -11.25 1.70 -4.62
N ARG A 88 -12.00 1.01 -5.43
CA ARG A 88 -13.46 1.07 -5.41
C ARG A 88 -14.09 -0.09 -4.66
#